data_9c98e38aeb71e3ebfd7f004c53223c7b
#
_entry.id   9c98e38aeb71e3ebfd7f004c53223c7b
#
_cell.length_a   1.000
_cell.length_b   1.000
_cell.length_c   1.000
_cell.angle_alpha   90.00
_cell.angle_beta   90.00
_cell.angle_gamma   90.00
#
_symmetry.space_group_name_H-M   'P 1'
#
loop_
_entity.id
_entity.type
_entity.pdbx_description
1 polymer ?
#
loop_
_entity_poly.entity_id
_entity_poly.type
_entity_poly.pdbx_seq_one_letter_code
_entity_poly.pdbx_strand_id
1 'polypeptide(L)'
;FYAFDKLSGELVWYSTPGVRPVDSSFSMPVFGQLGGQAVFYAGTGCGNVVCVNARTGKPVWRFQLSQGGVNSQVLLHGSDKLIALHGKENIDATSKGRLVCLKIPTEYPKEQLVLDPKVEIWRNDDHIGFTSSPILVKDRVYTTNFTGELIAVDAESGKTLWQDKQAPDQIHASPIYGDGKIYAPWFEGSFVITKPSDKKAEILSHADIKSSDGSGVKCLAAPTILNGKVYLSTRDGLYCFGLNKKTTTKTSPETIKPAAGPISQLQIVPAEFAIAPGQNQEFQVWGLDKTGSRVSMITDGLTWQKFIPPTAKVKAKVDATLDTKTGTVSAANNATISAGALKVTYKGMSATTRGRVHAGSGYSENFEAVPLKMESPAGEKVNFPPLAWLGARIKWYILEKDASKV
;
A
#
# COMPACT_ATOMS: atom_id res chain seq x y z
N PHE A 1 -3.20 0.69 -3.17
CA PHE A 1 -2.85 -0.66 -2.70
C PHE A 1 -3.37 -1.70 -3.67
N TYR A 2 -2.61 -2.79 -3.81
CA TYR A 2 -2.96 -3.93 -4.64
C TYR A 2 -2.72 -5.21 -3.84
N ALA A 3 -3.62 -6.19 -3.98
CA ALA A 3 -3.43 -7.52 -3.43
C ALA A 3 -3.37 -8.53 -4.56
N PHE A 4 -2.33 -9.33 -4.56
CA PHE A 4 -2.12 -10.40 -5.54
C PHE A 4 -2.26 -11.76 -4.87
N ASP A 5 -2.79 -12.73 -5.59
CA ASP A 5 -2.71 -14.11 -5.17
C ASP A 5 -1.24 -14.56 -5.23
N LYS A 6 -0.74 -15.07 -4.11
CA LYS A 6 0.69 -15.41 -4.00
C LYS A 6 1.13 -16.62 -4.83
N LEU A 7 0.19 -17.42 -5.32
CA LEU A 7 0.47 -18.61 -6.12
C LEU A 7 0.33 -18.35 -7.61
N SER A 8 -0.76 -17.66 -8.02
CA SER A 8 -1.02 -17.36 -9.42
C SER A 8 -0.47 -16.01 -9.89
N GLY A 9 -0.22 -15.07 -8.97
CA GLY A 9 0.14 -13.69 -9.28
C GLY A 9 -1.02 -12.84 -9.76
N GLU A 10 -2.24 -13.36 -9.80
CA GLU A 10 -3.42 -12.64 -10.24
C GLU A 10 -3.83 -11.56 -9.24
N LEU A 11 -4.30 -10.44 -9.76
CA LEU A 11 -4.80 -9.33 -8.95
C LEU A 11 -6.16 -9.68 -8.33
N VAL A 12 -6.19 -9.80 -7.00
CA VAL A 12 -7.40 -10.13 -6.23
C VAL A 12 -8.27 -8.90 -5.98
N TRP A 13 -7.63 -7.79 -5.58
CA TRP A 13 -8.29 -6.49 -5.43
C TRP A 13 -7.29 -5.33 -5.52
N TYR A 14 -7.80 -4.14 -5.81
CA TYR A 14 -7.07 -2.88 -5.66
C TYR A 14 -7.91 -1.88 -4.87
N SER A 15 -7.24 -0.93 -4.19
CA SER A 15 -7.88 0.05 -3.32
C SER A 15 -7.17 1.40 -3.37
N THR A 16 -7.98 2.46 -3.37
CA THR A 16 -7.53 3.86 -3.27
C THR A 16 -8.23 4.53 -2.07
N PRO A 17 -7.85 4.19 -0.83
CA PRO A 17 -8.60 4.56 0.38
C PRO A 17 -8.45 6.02 0.78
N GLY A 18 -7.47 6.73 0.25
CA GLY A 18 -7.23 8.15 0.51
C GLY A 18 -7.90 9.08 -0.50
N VAL A 19 -7.33 10.27 -0.62
CA VAL A 19 -7.67 11.25 -1.65
C VAL A 19 -6.61 11.25 -2.76
N ARG A 20 -6.64 12.22 -3.68
CA ARG A 20 -5.62 12.33 -4.73
C ARG A 20 -4.23 12.43 -4.10
N PRO A 21 -3.29 11.53 -4.46
CA PRO A 21 -1.93 11.61 -3.94
C PRO A 21 -1.19 12.85 -4.50
N VAL A 22 -0.42 13.50 -3.64
CA VAL A 22 0.45 14.64 -3.97
C VAL A 22 1.92 14.26 -3.88
N ASP A 23 2.21 13.11 -3.25
CA ASP A 23 3.56 12.58 -3.02
C ASP A 23 3.54 11.06 -3.12
N SER A 24 4.70 10.41 -2.99
CA SER A 24 4.85 8.97 -2.80
C SER A 24 4.61 8.56 -1.34
N SER A 25 4.47 7.26 -1.10
CA SER A 25 4.44 6.67 0.24
C SER A 25 5.23 5.38 0.23
N PHE A 26 6.02 5.18 1.28
CA PHE A 26 6.78 3.95 1.54
C PHE A 26 6.24 3.20 2.76
N SER A 27 5.10 3.64 3.30
CA SER A 27 4.49 3.02 4.48
C SER A 27 4.09 1.58 4.22
N MET A 28 4.63 0.67 5.03
CA MET A 28 4.25 -0.74 5.00
C MET A 28 2.89 -0.96 5.67
N PRO A 29 2.00 -1.80 5.11
CA PRO A 29 0.75 -2.17 5.76
C PRO A 29 0.98 -2.90 7.09
N VAL A 30 0.24 -2.48 8.12
CA VAL A 30 0.20 -3.15 9.44
C VAL A 30 -1.14 -3.85 9.59
N PHE A 31 -1.12 -5.16 9.70
CA PHE A 31 -2.33 -5.95 9.80
C PHE A 31 -2.91 -5.96 11.21
N GLY A 32 -4.25 -5.98 11.29
CA GLY A 32 -5.01 -6.01 12.53
C GLY A 32 -6.42 -6.55 12.34
N GLN A 33 -7.22 -6.39 13.38
CA GLN A 33 -8.64 -6.77 13.40
C GLN A 33 -9.49 -5.56 13.78
N LEU A 34 -10.64 -5.41 13.15
CA LEU A 34 -11.61 -4.38 13.45
C LEU A 34 -13.02 -4.96 13.35
N GLY A 35 -13.76 -5.01 14.45
CA GLY A 35 -15.10 -5.60 14.49
C GLY A 35 -15.15 -7.03 13.95
N GLY A 36 -14.13 -7.85 14.22
CA GLY A 36 -14.00 -9.23 13.74
C GLY A 36 -13.61 -9.37 12.27
N GLN A 37 -13.25 -8.27 11.59
CA GLN A 37 -12.79 -8.30 10.20
C GLN A 37 -11.29 -8.03 10.11
N ALA A 38 -10.60 -8.76 9.23
CA ALA A 38 -9.20 -8.53 8.95
C ALA A 38 -9.01 -7.20 8.21
N VAL A 39 -8.20 -6.32 8.77
CA VAL A 39 -7.87 -5.02 8.20
C VAL A 39 -6.37 -4.80 8.15
N PHE A 40 -5.95 -3.78 7.43
CA PHE A 40 -4.61 -3.21 7.58
C PHE A 40 -4.68 -1.69 7.68
N TYR A 41 -3.64 -1.14 8.28
CA TYR A 41 -3.42 0.29 8.45
C TYR A 41 -2.15 0.70 7.73
N ALA A 42 -2.16 1.86 7.08
CA ALA A 42 -0.98 2.36 6.37
C ALA A 42 -1.03 3.88 6.18
N GLY A 43 0.12 4.48 5.97
CA GLY A 43 0.25 5.83 5.45
C GLY A 43 0.05 5.86 3.92
N THR A 44 -0.29 7.02 3.38
CA THR A 44 -0.54 7.20 1.94
C THR A 44 0.16 8.44 1.40
N GLY A 45 0.38 8.48 0.08
CA GLY A 45 0.98 9.63 -0.62
C GLY A 45 0.11 10.90 -0.64
N CYS A 46 -1.12 10.84 -0.14
CA CYS A 46 -1.98 12.01 0.05
C CYS A 46 -1.98 12.53 1.49
N GLY A 47 -1.06 12.07 2.34
CA GLY A 47 -0.94 12.50 3.72
C GLY A 47 -1.96 11.91 4.68
N ASN A 48 -2.73 10.91 4.26
CA ASN A 48 -3.66 10.21 5.14
C ASN A 48 -3.02 8.98 5.78
N VAL A 49 -3.44 8.69 7.00
CA VAL A 49 -3.44 7.34 7.55
C VAL A 49 -4.77 6.69 7.23
N VAL A 50 -4.76 5.45 6.78
CA VAL A 50 -5.97 4.74 6.32
C VAL A 50 -6.11 3.38 6.98
N CYS A 51 -7.36 2.93 7.08
CA CYS A 51 -7.72 1.54 7.38
C CYS A 51 -8.44 0.95 6.18
N VAL A 52 -8.06 -0.26 5.79
CA VAL A 52 -8.60 -0.96 4.63
C VAL A 52 -8.91 -2.40 5.01
N ASN A 53 -10.02 -2.94 4.53
CA ASN A 53 -10.31 -4.35 4.68
C ASN A 53 -9.28 -5.18 3.90
N ALA A 54 -8.56 -6.05 4.59
CA ALA A 54 -7.43 -6.79 4.00
C ALA A 54 -7.85 -7.84 2.96
N ARG A 55 -9.11 -8.31 3.00
CA ARG A 55 -9.60 -9.35 2.10
C ARG A 55 -10.29 -8.79 0.85
N THR A 56 -10.91 -7.62 0.96
CA THR A 56 -11.71 -7.03 -0.12
C THR A 56 -11.13 -5.75 -0.71
N GLY A 57 -10.17 -5.12 -0.04
CA GLY A 57 -9.66 -3.80 -0.41
C GLY A 57 -10.64 -2.66 -0.10
N LYS A 58 -11.79 -2.93 0.56
CA LYS A 58 -12.78 -1.90 0.87
C LYS A 58 -12.17 -0.86 1.83
N PRO A 59 -12.17 0.44 1.50
CA PRO A 59 -11.78 1.50 2.44
C PRO A 59 -12.70 1.50 3.66
N VAL A 60 -12.11 1.61 4.87
CA VAL A 60 -12.85 1.56 6.14
C VAL A 60 -12.88 2.92 6.80
N TRP A 61 -11.72 3.53 6.99
CA TRP A 61 -11.62 4.91 7.45
C TRP A 61 -10.31 5.56 6.98
N ARG A 62 -10.26 6.87 7.05
CA ARG A 62 -9.05 7.68 6.81
C ARG A 62 -8.96 8.85 7.77
N PHE A 63 -7.74 9.26 8.08
CA PHE A 63 -7.39 10.43 8.87
C PHE A 63 -6.35 11.25 8.11
N GLN A 64 -6.60 12.56 7.93
CA GLN A 64 -5.63 13.45 7.29
C GLN A 64 -4.57 13.85 8.32
N LEU A 65 -3.35 13.39 8.15
CA LEU A 65 -2.25 13.60 9.10
C LEU A 65 -1.30 14.73 8.65
N SER A 66 -1.02 14.82 7.35
CA SER A 66 -0.04 15.77 6.79
C SER A 66 -0.47 16.28 5.42
N GLN A 67 0.19 17.33 4.93
CA GLN A 67 -0.03 17.86 3.57
C GLN A 67 0.67 16.98 2.51
N GLY A 68 1.76 16.30 2.85
CA GLY A 68 2.51 15.38 1.98
C GLY A 68 2.41 13.93 2.40
N GLY A 69 3.14 13.03 1.72
CA GLY A 69 3.08 11.59 1.95
C GLY A 69 3.52 11.16 3.36
N VAL A 70 2.75 10.26 3.97
CA VAL A 70 3.13 9.55 5.19
C VAL A 70 3.95 8.32 4.78
N ASN A 71 5.26 8.38 5.01
CA ASN A 71 6.21 7.37 4.54
C ASN A 71 6.51 6.28 5.56
N SER A 72 6.37 6.60 6.85
CA SER A 72 6.63 5.65 7.92
C SER A 72 5.47 4.68 8.13
N GLN A 73 5.81 3.47 8.52
CA GLN A 73 4.83 2.50 8.99
C GLN A 73 4.15 3.01 10.26
N VAL A 74 2.86 2.77 10.39
CA VAL A 74 2.10 3.07 11.60
C VAL A 74 2.29 1.96 12.64
N LEU A 75 2.01 2.26 13.91
CA LEU A 75 2.07 1.30 15.00
C LEU A 75 0.69 1.12 15.62
N LEU A 76 0.29 -0.12 15.87
CA LEU A 76 -0.88 -0.41 16.70
C LEU A 76 -0.46 -0.43 18.18
N HIS A 77 -1.16 0.32 19.01
CA HIS A 77 -0.95 0.37 20.45
C HIS A 77 -2.25 0.02 21.18
N GLY A 78 -2.30 -1.17 21.75
CA GLY A 78 -3.55 -1.75 22.24
C GLY A 78 -4.51 -2.10 21.09
N SER A 79 -5.80 -2.10 21.39
CA SER A 79 -6.87 -2.46 20.43
C SER A 79 -7.50 -1.26 19.73
N ASP A 80 -7.26 -0.05 20.22
CA ASP A 80 -8.01 1.16 19.86
C ASP A 80 -7.14 2.41 19.68
N LYS A 81 -5.80 2.25 19.66
CA LYS A 81 -4.86 3.33 19.42
C LYS A 81 -3.94 3.01 18.25
N LEU A 82 -3.59 4.05 17.52
CA LEU A 82 -2.65 3.99 16.42
C LEU A 82 -1.66 5.15 16.56
N ILE A 83 -0.36 4.84 16.47
CA ILE A 83 0.70 5.85 16.49
C ILE A 83 1.24 5.99 15.08
N ALA A 84 1.37 7.23 14.60
CA ALA A 84 1.86 7.57 13.28
C ALA A 84 2.94 8.66 13.35
N LEU A 85 3.93 8.54 12.47
CA LEU A 85 5.04 9.49 12.32
C LEU A 85 5.09 9.97 10.87
N HIS A 86 5.31 11.27 10.67
CA HIS A 86 5.59 11.83 9.35
C HIS A 86 6.67 12.90 9.39
N GLY A 87 7.20 13.29 8.23
CA GLY A 87 8.23 14.32 8.10
C GLY A 87 7.87 15.43 7.11
N LYS A 88 6.60 15.52 6.74
CA LYS A 88 6.09 16.53 5.80
C LYS A 88 5.46 17.70 6.54
N GLU A 89 4.98 18.69 5.80
CA GLU A 89 4.31 19.87 6.33
C GLU A 89 3.07 19.45 7.14
N ASN A 90 2.94 20.05 8.32
CA ASN A 90 1.75 19.88 9.16
C ASN A 90 0.55 20.62 8.54
N ILE A 91 -0.68 20.18 8.83
CA ILE A 91 -1.90 20.80 8.30
C ILE A 91 -2.21 22.08 9.06
N ASP A 92 -1.95 22.08 10.36
CA ASP A 92 -2.37 23.09 11.34
C ASP A 92 -1.21 23.89 11.93
N ALA A 93 0.02 23.73 11.39
CA ALA A 93 1.22 24.45 11.84
C ALA A 93 2.20 24.63 10.68
N THR A 94 3.11 25.61 10.83
CA THR A 94 4.19 25.86 9.87
C THR A 94 5.38 24.93 10.02
N SER A 95 5.45 24.19 11.13
CA SER A 95 6.46 23.17 11.37
C SER A 95 6.28 21.94 10.48
N LYS A 96 7.34 21.14 10.34
CA LYS A 96 7.33 19.87 9.62
C LYS A 96 7.52 18.72 10.61
N GLY A 97 6.83 17.61 10.32
CA GLY A 97 6.94 16.40 11.10
C GLY A 97 6.10 16.40 12.37
N ARG A 98 5.70 15.21 12.74
CA ARG A 98 4.90 14.97 13.95
C ARG A 98 4.85 13.48 14.25
N LEU A 99 5.00 13.13 15.51
CA LEU A 99 4.59 11.85 16.07
C LEU A 99 3.25 12.05 16.78
N VAL A 100 2.25 11.25 16.45
CA VAL A 100 0.88 11.42 16.96
C VAL A 100 0.28 10.08 17.37
N CYS A 101 -0.52 10.06 18.43
CA CYS A 101 -1.36 8.94 18.80
C CYS A 101 -2.84 9.27 18.55
N LEU A 102 -3.50 8.40 17.83
CA LEU A 102 -4.90 8.53 17.45
C LEU A 102 -5.74 7.48 18.17
N LYS A 103 -6.92 7.88 18.64
CA LYS A 103 -8.00 6.95 19.00
C LYS A 103 -8.63 6.45 17.70
N ILE A 104 -8.59 5.16 17.45
CA ILE A 104 -9.18 4.57 16.24
C ILE A 104 -10.50 3.84 16.57
N PRO A 105 -11.42 3.70 15.59
CA PRO A 105 -12.64 2.92 15.77
C PRO A 105 -12.35 1.48 16.21
N THR A 106 -13.20 0.92 17.04
CA THR A 106 -13.17 -0.50 17.46
C THR A 106 -14.24 -1.34 16.75
N GLU A 107 -15.23 -0.67 16.14
CA GLU A 107 -16.29 -1.30 15.37
C GLU A 107 -16.10 -1.06 13.87
N TYR A 108 -16.49 -2.04 13.07
CA TYR A 108 -16.40 -1.94 11.62
C TYR A 108 -17.57 -1.09 11.07
N PRO A 109 -17.30 0.06 10.43
CA PRO A 109 -18.35 0.95 9.95
C PRO A 109 -19.02 0.41 8.67
N LYS A 110 -20.25 0.82 8.43
CA LYS A 110 -20.98 0.48 7.19
C LYS A 110 -20.38 1.17 5.96
N GLU A 111 -19.97 2.42 6.13
CA GLU A 111 -19.34 3.25 5.08
C GLU A 111 -17.98 3.76 5.55
N GLN A 112 -17.15 4.23 4.60
CA GLN A 112 -15.85 4.80 4.94
C GLN A 112 -16.01 6.05 5.80
N LEU A 113 -15.36 6.08 6.97
CA LEU A 113 -15.32 7.25 7.84
C LEU A 113 -14.16 8.18 7.48
N VAL A 114 -14.37 9.47 7.63
CA VAL A 114 -13.32 10.48 7.72
C VAL A 114 -13.21 10.87 9.18
N LEU A 115 -12.09 10.52 9.82
CA LEU A 115 -11.93 10.77 11.25
C LEU A 115 -11.68 12.26 11.51
N ASP A 116 -12.34 12.78 12.56
CA ASP A 116 -12.18 14.16 13.04
C ASP A 116 -10.82 14.33 13.73
N PRO A 117 -10.15 15.50 13.66
CA PRO A 117 -8.93 15.78 14.41
C PRO A 117 -9.01 15.55 15.92
N LYS A 118 -10.21 15.59 16.52
CA LYS A 118 -10.44 15.29 17.94
C LYS A 118 -10.09 13.86 18.35
N VAL A 119 -9.84 12.95 17.40
CA VAL A 119 -9.35 11.60 17.70
C VAL A 119 -7.89 11.57 18.17
N GLU A 120 -7.16 12.68 18.06
CA GLU A 120 -5.80 12.77 18.60
C GLU A 120 -5.82 12.70 20.13
N ILE A 121 -5.09 11.73 20.68
CA ILE A 121 -4.90 11.55 22.12
C ILE A 121 -3.75 12.44 22.58
N TRP A 122 -2.63 12.39 21.86
CA TRP A 122 -1.47 13.23 22.07
C TRP A 122 -0.70 13.44 20.76
N ARG A 123 0.12 14.50 20.72
CA ARG A 123 1.06 14.80 19.64
C ARG A 123 2.41 15.25 20.21
N ASN A 124 3.45 14.98 19.45
CA ASN A 124 4.80 15.47 19.70
C ASN A 124 5.36 16.02 18.36
N ASP A 125 5.49 17.34 18.28
CA ASP A 125 5.93 18.07 17.06
C ASP A 125 7.47 18.19 16.99
N ASP A 126 8.22 17.66 17.99
CA ASP A 126 9.69 17.69 18.02
C ASP A 126 10.31 16.58 17.16
N HIS A 127 9.50 15.65 16.65
CA HIS A 127 9.99 14.49 15.90
C HIS A 127 9.63 14.58 14.42
N ILE A 128 10.68 14.47 13.60
CA ILE A 128 10.57 14.48 12.14
C ILE A 128 10.95 13.10 11.62
N GLY A 129 9.97 12.31 11.19
CA GLY A 129 10.20 11.05 10.47
C GLY A 129 10.38 11.30 8.99
N PHE A 130 11.33 10.62 8.37
CA PHE A 130 11.48 10.67 6.91
C PHE A 130 10.93 9.40 6.26
N THR A 131 11.77 8.40 6.04
CA THR A 131 11.33 7.09 5.50
C THR A 131 11.52 5.96 6.50
N SER A 132 12.26 6.21 7.59
CA SER A 132 12.43 5.26 8.68
C SER A 132 11.12 5.12 9.46
N SER A 133 10.72 3.89 9.72
CA SER A 133 9.52 3.58 10.49
C SER A 133 9.87 3.38 11.96
N PRO A 134 9.03 3.89 12.88
CA PRO A 134 9.19 3.63 14.30
C PRO A 134 8.87 2.17 14.64
N ILE A 135 9.31 1.72 15.81
CA ILE A 135 8.94 0.42 16.41
C ILE A 135 8.34 0.64 17.78
N LEU A 136 7.41 -0.24 18.16
CA LEU A 136 6.81 -0.26 19.48
C LEU A 136 7.35 -1.47 20.27
N VAL A 137 7.95 -1.21 21.42
CA VAL A 137 8.46 -2.24 22.34
C VAL A 137 7.83 -2.01 23.70
N LYS A 138 6.86 -2.85 24.06
CA LYS A 138 6.00 -2.62 25.23
C LYS A 138 5.33 -1.24 25.14
N ASP A 139 5.60 -0.35 26.08
CA ASP A 139 5.03 1.00 26.15
C ASP A 139 6.00 2.08 25.67
N ARG A 140 6.95 1.73 24.81
CA ARG A 140 7.98 2.65 24.28
C ARG A 140 7.98 2.61 22.75
N VAL A 141 7.87 3.78 22.15
CA VAL A 141 8.14 3.98 20.73
C VAL A 141 9.62 4.33 20.57
N TYR A 142 10.32 3.57 19.72
CA TYR A 142 11.66 3.93 19.30
C TYR A 142 11.64 4.38 17.85
N THR A 143 12.23 5.52 17.60
CA THR A 143 12.31 6.12 16.26
C THR A 143 13.68 6.71 16.03
N THR A 144 13.99 7.05 14.79
CA THR A 144 15.24 7.64 14.39
C THR A 144 15.00 8.95 13.62
N ASN A 145 15.96 9.85 13.63
CA ASN A 145 15.89 11.12 12.92
C ASN A 145 17.08 11.32 11.95
N PHE A 146 17.04 12.43 11.19
CA PHE A 146 18.06 12.76 10.19
C PHE A 146 19.46 12.97 10.75
N THR A 147 19.55 13.36 12.01
CA THR A 147 20.82 13.67 12.65
C THR A 147 21.49 12.43 13.23
N GLY A 148 20.96 11.24 12.99
CA GLY A 148 21.58 9.99 13.42
C GLY A 148 21.33 9.65 14.89
N GLU A 149 20.21 10.06 15.44
CA GLU A 149 19.81 9.77 16.82
C GLU A 149 18.76 8.68 16.87
N LEU A 150 18.91 7.75 17.82
CA LEU A 150 17.84 6.88 18.28
C LEU A 150 17.11 7.56 19.42
N ILE A 151 15.79 7.60 19.33
CA ILE A 151 14.92 8.33 20.24
C ILE A 151 13.93 7.37 20.87
N ALA A 152 13.73 7.48 22.19
CA ALA A 152 12.69 6.75 22.91
C ALA A 152 11.59 7.71 23.37
N VAL A 153 10.34 7.33 23.08
CA VAL A 153 9.15 8.10 23.44
C VAL A 153 8.19 7.22 24.22
N ASP A 154 7.58 7.76 25.25
CA ASP A 154 6.52 7.09 25.99
C ASP A 154 5.26 6.97 25.14
N ALA A 155 4.77 5.77 24.90
CA ALA A 155 3.67 5.51 23.97
C ALA A 155 2.31 6.01 24.48
N GLU A 156 2.13 6.17 25.80
CA GLU A 156 0.88 6.65 26.39
C GLU A 156 0.77 8.17 26.39
N SER A 157 1.88 8.88 26.55
CA SER A 157 1.88 10.33 26.72
C SER A 157 2.52 11.10 25.54
N GLY A 158 3.25 10.41 24.66
CA GLY A 158 4.03 11.05 23.58
C GLY A 158 5.28 11.79 24.06
N LYS A 159 5.62 11.70 25.34
CA LYS A 159 6.76 12.39 25.92
C LYS A 159 8.07 11.73 25.52
N THR A 160 9.03 12.50 25.02
CA THR A 160 10.39 12.03 24.78
C THR A 160 11.07 11.66 26.09
N LEU A 161 11.54 10.44 26.21
CA LEU A 161 12.25 9.92 27.37
C LEU A 161 13.75 10.20 27.29
N TRP A 162 14.33 9.94 26.13
CA TRP A 162 15.73 10.22 25.84
C TRP A 162 16.00 10.22 24.33
N GLN A 163 17.15 10.83 23.94
CA GLN A 163 17.72 10.81 22.62
C GLN A 163 19.20 10.44 22.71
N ASP A 164 19.69 9.63 21.80
CA ASP A 164 21.06 9.13 21.79
C ASP A 164 21.66 9.17 20.39
N LYS A 165 22.77 9.87 20.25
CA LYS A 165 23.51 10.00 18.99
C LYS A 165 24.27 8.71 18.69
N GLN A 166 23.88 8.00 17.62
CA GLN A 166 24.46 6.73 17.23
C GLN A 166 25.23 6.76 15.92
N ALA A 167 24.94 7.73 15.06
CA ALA A 167 25.61 7.89 13.76
C ALA A 167 25.66 9.37 13.36
N PRO A 168 26.54 9.77 12.43
CA PRO A 168 26.66 11.16 12.02
C PRO A 168 25.51 11.65 11.14
N ASP A 169 24.76 10.76 10.51
CA ASP A 169 23.96 11.05 9.32
C ASP A 169 22.52 10.55 9.37
N GLN A 170 21.81 10.92 8.33
CA GLN A 170 20.44 10.54 8.05
C GLN A 170 20.24 9.03 7.93
N ILE A 171 19.10 8.54 8.42
CA ILE A 171 18.64 7.18 8.25
C ILE A 171 17.45 7.08 7.28
N HIS A 172 17.50 6.11 6.38
CA HIS A 172 16.37 5.68 5.55
C HIS A 172 15.82 4.33 5.98
N ALA A 173 16.69 3.44 6.46
CA ALA A 173 16.29 2.15 6.97
C ALA A 173 15.60 2.28 8.33
N SER A 174 14.68 1.36 8.59
CA SER A 174 13.96 1.32 9.87
C SER A 174 14.71 0.46 10.89
N PRO A 175 14.72 0.83 12.17
CA PRO A 175 15.13 -0.08 13.23
C PRO A 175 14.15 -1.25 13.32
N ILE A 176 14.61 -2.38 13.83
CA ILE A 176 13.75 -3.51 14.17
C ILE A 176 14.03 -3.98 15.60
N TYR A 177 13.04 -4.63 16.19
CA TYR A 177 13.18 -5.26 17.50
C TYR A 177 13.11 -6.78 17.40
N GLY A 178 14.03 -7.45 18.05
CA GLY A 178 14.05 -8.91 18.17
C GLY A 178 15.04 -9.36 19.22
N ASP A 179 14.77 -10.50 19.84
CA ASP A 179 15.65 -11.09 20.86
C ASP A 179 16.05 -10.09 21.97
N GLY A 180 15.10 -9.25 22.40
CA GLY A 180 15.35 -8.24 23.45
C GLY A 180 16.22 -7.06 23.05
N LYS A 181 16.49 -6.85 21.76
CA LYS A 181 17.42 -5.84 21.23
C LYS A 181 16.80 -5.05 20.08
N ILE A 182 17.25 -3.81 19.93
CA ILE A 182 16.95 -2.93 18.79
C ILE A 182 18.17 -2.97 17.86
N TYR A 183 17.92 -3.22 16.59
CA TYR A 183 18.91 -3.26 15.53
C TYR A 183 18.67 -2.07 14.60
N ALA A 184 19.56 -1.11 14.60
CA ALA A 184 19.46 0.13 13.83
C ALA A 184 20.58 0.21 12.78
N PRO A 185 20.27 0.02 11.49
CA PRO A 185 21.21 0.32 10.41
C PRO A 185 21.14 1.82 10.11
N TRP A 186 22.30 2.44 9.96
CA TRP A 186 22.44 3.84 9.61
C TRP A 186 22.91 3.99 8.16
N PHE A 187 22.61 5.12 7.54
CA PHE A 187 22.74 5.29 6.10
C PHE A 187 24.15 5.03 5.58
N GLU A 188 25.19 5.51 6.28
CA GLU A 188 26.59 5.38 5.88
C GLU A 188 27.27 4.08 6.36
N GLY A 189 26.48 3.06 6.73
CA GLY A 189 26.99 1.72 7.02
C GLY A 189 27.20 1.41 8.51
N SER A 190 27.01 2.37 9.41
CA SER A 190 27.01 2.06 10.84
C SER A 190 25.81 1.16 11.18
N PHE A 191 26.07 0.08 11.90
CA PHE A 191 25.06 -0.86 12.37
C PHE A 191 25.14 -0.99 13.89
N VAL A 192 24.15 -0.47 14.58
CA VAL A 192 24.13 -0.36 16.03
C VAL A 192 23.08 -1.28 16.64
N ILE A 193 23.48 -2.05 17.66
CA ILE A 193 22.59 -2.90 18.44
C ILE A 193 22.45 -2.28 19.83
N THR A 194 21.21 -1.92 20.19
CA THR A 194 20.91 -1.24 21.43
C THR A 194 19.92 -2.07 22.28
N LYS A 195 20.11 -2.11 23.56
CA LYS A 195 19.13 -2.70 24.49
C LYS A 195 18.04 -1.65 24.82
N PRO A 196 16.75 -1.99 24.75
CA PRO A 196 15.67 -1.11 25.17
C PRO A 196 15.84 -0.68 26.63
N SER A 197 15.66 0.61 26.91
CA SER A 197 15.80 1.19 28.24
C SER A 197 14.91 2.44 28.38
N ASP A 198 14.47 2.75 29.58
CA ASP A 198 13.66 3.93 29.89
C ASP A 198 14.50 5.18 30.20
N LYS A 199 15.80 5.02 30.43
CA LYS A 199 16.66 6.12 30.90
C LYS A 199 17.65 6.63 29.87
N LYS A 200 18.23 5.72 29.09
CA LYS A 200 19.24 6.03 28.07
C LYS A 200 19.44 4.83 27.14
N ALA A 201 20.04 5.06 26.00
CA ALA A 201 20.48 3.98 25.13
C ALA A 201 21.60 3.15 25.85
N GLU A 202 21.50 1.84 25.75
CA GLU A 202 22.54 0.90 26.17
C GLU A 202 23.06 0.21 24.92
N ILE A 203 24.15 0.72 24.34
CA ILE A 203 24.75 0.18 23.13
C ILE A 203 25.45 -1.14 23.46
N LEU A 204 24.99 -2.22 22.83
CA LEU A 204 25.57 -3.56 22.97
C LEU A 204 26.62 -3.86 21.92
N SER A 205 26.49 -3.29 20.74
CA SER A 205 27.43 -3.46 19.63
C SER A 205 27.33 -2.30 18.66
N HIS A 206 28.45 -1.90 18.08
CA HIS A 206 28.55 -0.94 17.01
C HIS A 206 29.56 -1.48 15.98
N ALA A 207 29.13 -1.59 14.73
CA ALA A 207 29.98 -2.02 13.63
C ALA A 207 29.81 -1.08 12.44
N ASP A 208 30.93 -0.68 11.82
CA ASP A 208 30.92 0.04 10.54
C ASP A 208 31.15 -0.94 9.41
N ILE A 209 30.13 -1.13 8.59
CA ILE A 209 30.18 -2.00 7.43
C ILE A 209 30.73 -1.20 6.26
N LYS A 210 31.83 -1.67 5.68
CA LYS A 210 32.50 -1.01 4.58
C LYS A 210 32.46 -1.84 3.32
N SER A 211 32.37 -1.17 2.18
CA SER A 211 32.54 -1.77 0.87
C SER A 211 34.02 -2.06 0.57
N SER A 212 34.28 -2.70 -0.56
CA SER A 212 35.64 -3.07 -0.97
C SER A 212 36.57 -1.88 -1.21
N ASP A 213 36.03 -0.69 -1.48
CA ASP A 213 36.76 0.55 -1.66
C ASP A 213 37.01 1.32 -0.34
N GLY A 214 36.55 0.76 0.79
CA GLY A 214 36.71 1.36 2.11
C GLY A 214 35.64 2.39 2.48
N SER A 215 34.73 2.73 1.57
CA SER A 215 33.58 3.60 1.88
C SER A 215 32.53 2.87 2.71
N GLY A 216 31.68 3.61 3.43
CA GLY A 216 30.56 3.03 4.14
C GLY A 216 29.49 2.48 3.16
N VAL A 217 28.97 1.27 3.42
CA VAL A 217 27.88 0.71 2.61
C VAL A 217 26.60 1.49 2.85
N LYS A 218 25.81 1.73 1.79
CA LYS A 218 24.52 2.43 1.92
C LYS A 218 23.43 1.50 2.41
N CYS A 219 22.94 1.73 3.63
CA CYS A 219 21.84 0.98 4.25
C CYS A 219 20.52 1.70 4.01
N LEU A 220 19.65 1.12 3.18
CA LEU A 220 18.34 1.68 2.83
C LEU A 220 17.17 0.81 3.30
N ALA A 221 17.44 -0.45 3.66
CA ALA A 221 16.44 -1.42 4.06
C ALA A 221 16.52 -1.74 5.56
N ALA A 222 15.40 -1.99 6.18
CA ALA A 222 15.35 -2.54 7.54
C ALA A 222 15.99 -3.94 7.56
N PRO A 223 16.73 -4.31 8.63
CA PRO A 223 17.25 -5.66 8.76
C PRO A 223 16.12 -6.68 8.98
N THR A 224 16.39 -7.95 8.74
CA THR A 224 15.48 -9.04 9.05
C THR A 224 16.14 -9.99 10.04
N ILE A 225 15.42 -10.35 11.12
CA ILE A 225 15.87 -11.35 12.08
C ILE A 225 15.10 -12.64 11.82
N LEU A 226 15.83 -13.70 11.48
CA LEU A 226 15.23 -14.99 11.19
C LEU A 226 16.16 -16.13 11.64
N ASN A 227 15.64 -17.11 12.38
CA ASN A 227 16.36 -18.32 12.77
C ASN A 227 17.73 -18.04 13.43
N GLY A 228 17.79 -17.05 14.34
CA GLY A 228 19.03 -16.68 15.05
C GLY A 228 20.06 -15.96 14.19
N LYS A 229 19.66 -15.48 13.03
CA LYS A 229 20.49 -14.69 12.11
C LYS A 229 19.88 -13.33 11.85
N VAL A 230 20.75 -12.34 11.59
CA VAL A 230 20.37 -11.00 11.14
C VAL A 230 20.80 -10.84 9.68
N TYR A 231 19.85 -10.52 8.83
CA TYR A 231 20.07 -10.23 7.42
C TYR A 231 19.95 -8.74 7.19
N LEU A 232 20.98 -8.13 6.63
CA LEU A 232 21.03 -6.71 6.29
C LEU A 232 21.26 -6.55 4.79
N SER A 233 20.28 -5.99 4.09
CA SER A 233 20.41 -5.62 2.69
C SER A 233 20.97 -4.22 2.57
N THR A 234 22.01 -4.06 1.79
CA THR A 234 22.67 -2.79 1.48
C THR A 234 22.68 -2.59 -0.03
N ARG A 235 23.14 -1.41 -0.49
CA ARG A 235 23.33 -1.18 -1.92
C ARG A 235 24.33 -2.16 -2.54
N ASP A 236 25.33 -2.59 -1.77
CA ASP A 236 26.46 -3.36 -2.28
C ASP A 236 26.27 -4.88 -2.10
N GLY A 237 25.29 -5.33 -1.33
CA GLY A 237 25.02 -6.76 -1.15
C GLY A 237 24.14 -7.09 0.05
N LEU A 238 23.96 -8.38 0.27
CA LEU A 238 23.23 -8.94 1.40
C LEU A 238 24.21 -9.52 2.43
N TYR A 239 24.21 -8.94 3.62
CA TYR A 239 25.01 -9.41 4.76
C TYR A 239 24.17 -10.33 5.65
N CYS A 240 24.79 -11.39 6.16
CA CYS A 240 24.18 -12.33 7.10
C CYS A 240 25.08 -12.51 8.32
N PHE A 241 24.60 -12.06 9.47
CA PHE A 241 25.29 -12.18 10.75
C PHE A 241 24.61 -13.25 11.60
N GLY A 242 25.39 -14.08 12.29
CA GLY A 242 24.87 -15.09 13.22
C GLY A 242 25.76 -16.33 13.30
N LEU A 243 25.40 -17.22 14.18
CA LEU A 243 26.13 -18.49 14.36
C LEU A 243 25.85 -19.46 13.21
N ASN A 244 26.87 -20.23 12.79
CA ASN A 244 26.76 -21.26 11.75
C ASN A 244 25.98 -22.52 12.22
N LYS A 245 24.86 -22.35 12.92
CA LYS A 245 23.96 -23.46 13.24
C LYS A 245 22.92 -23.61 12.12
N LYS A 246 22.82 -24.81 11.53
CA LYS A 246 21.74 -25.16 10.62
C LYS A 246 20.45 -25.24 11.42
N THR A 247 19.58 -24.24 11.32
CA THR A 247 18.22 -24.28 11.85
C THR A 247 17.28 -24.53 10.68
N THR A 248 16.72 -25.70 10.57
CA THR A 248 15.70 -26.02 9.58
C THR A 248 14.34 -25.80 10.21
N THR A 249 13.74 -24.65 9.96
CA THR A 249 12.31 -24.45 10.25
C THR A 249 11.52 -24.90 9.03
N LYS A 250 10.84 -26.03 9.11
CA LYS A 250 9.85 -26.43 8.12
C LYS A 250 8.60 -25.60 8.33
N THR A 251 8.39 -24.57 7.54
CA THR A 251 7.10 -23.90 7.41
C THR A 251 6.25 -24.70 6.43
N SER A 252 5.26 -25.41 6.92
CA SER A 252 4.20 -25.94 6.05
C SER A 252 3.32 -24.78 5.59
N PRO A 253 2.95 -24.70 4.31
CA PRO A 253 1.98 -23.70 3.86
C PRO A 253 0.66 -23.90 4.61
N GLU A 254 0.18 -22.83 5.22
CA GLU A 254 -1.10 -22.85 5.92
C GLU A 254 -2.23 -23.00 4.88
N THR A 255 -3.00 -24.07 4.98
CA THR A 255 -4.17 -24.28 4.14
C THR A 255 -5.31 -23.41 4.65
N ILE A 256 -5.64 -22.36 3.92
CA ILE A 256 -6.78 -21.50 4.24
C ILE A 256 -8.07 -22.29 4.00
N LYS A 257 -8.79 -22.62 5.08
CA LYS A 257 -10.09 -23.28 4.97
C LYS A 257 -11.15 -22.28 4.47
N PRO A 258 -12.04 -22.70 3.55
CA PRO A 258 -13.18 -21.88 3.14
C PRO A 258 -14.02 -21.46 4.34
N ALA A 259 -14.60 -20.25 4.28
CA ALA A 259 -15.51 -19.80 5.32
C ALA A 259 -16.86 -20.56 5.24
N ALA A 260 -17.48 -20.78 6.37
CA ALA A 260 -18.74 -21.53 6.48
C ALA A 260 -19.99 -20.64 6.49
N GLY A 261 -19.89 -19.35 6.16
CA GLY A 261 -20.98 -18.38 6.20
C GLY A 261 -21.79 -18.30 4.90
N PRO A 262 -22.96 -17.62 4.92
CA PRO A 262 -23.70 -17.31 3.70
C PRO A 262 -22.91 -16.32 2.83
N ILE A 263 -23.06 -16.46 1.51
CA ILE A 263 -22.50 -15.51 0.56
C ILE A 263 -23.25 -14.18 0.68
N SER A 264 -22.52 -13.10 0.85
CA SER A 264 -23.04 -11.73 0.97
C SER A 264 -22.38 -10.73 0.03
N GLN A 265 -21.27 -11.09 -0.61
CA GLN A 265 -20.49 -10.27 -1.52
C GLN A 265 -19.92 -11.13 -2.65
N LEU A 266 -19.57 -10.49 -3.77
CA LEU A 266 -18.85 -11.13 -4.88
C LEU A 266 -17.46 -10.53 -5.06
N GLN A 267 -16.52 -11.35 -5.49
CA GLN A 267 -15.17 -10.96 -5.91
C GLN A 267 -14.86 -11.56 -7.28
N ILE A 268 -14.36 -10.75 -8.21
CA ILE A 268 -13.86 -11.21 -9.50
C ILE A 268 -12.33 -11.24 -9.44
N VAL A 269 -11.73 -12.30 -9.94
CA VAL A 269 -10.28 -12.47 -10.07
C VAL A 269 -9.95 -12.85 -11.50
N PRO A 270 -9.09 -12.10 -12.19
CA PRO A 270 -8.42 -10.89 -11.74
C PRO A 270 -9.37 -9.68 -11.61
N ALA A 271 -9.08 -8.79 -10.64
CA ALA A 271 -9.83 -7.54 -10.45
C ALA A 271 -9.54 -6.47 -11.51
N GLU A 272 -8.42 -6.60 -12.21
CA GLU A 272 -8.04 -5.88 -13.43
C GLU A 272 -7.42 -6.85 -14.42
N PHE A 273 -7.62 -6.60 -15.71
CA PHE A 273 -6.97 -7.37 -16.77
C PHE A 273 -6.36 -6.48 -17.84
N ALA A 274 -5.33 -7.00 -18.50
CA ALA A 274 -4.69 -6.38 -19.67
C ALA A 274 -4.39 -7.48 -20.68
N ILE A 275 -4.98 -7.38 -21.87
CA ILE A 275 -4.82 -8.34 -22.95
C ILE A 275 -4.31 -7.64 -24.22
N ALA A 276 -3.50 -8.35 -25.00
CA ALA A 276 -3.13 -7.91 -26.34
C ALA A 276 -4.20 -8.31 -27.37
N PRO A 277 -4.21 -7.70 -28.56
CA PRO A 277 -5.00 -8.22 -29.68
C PRO A 277 -4.77 -9.72 -29.90
N GLY A 278 -5.83 -10.46 -30.12
CA GLY A 278 -5.82 -11.92 -30.27
C GLY A 278 -5.81 -12.73 -28.98
N GLN A 279 -5.74 -12.08 -27.81
CA GLN A 279 -5.75 -12.76 -26.52
C GLN A 279 -7.13 -12.79 -25.87
N ASN A 280 -7.28 -13.74 -24.93
CA ASN A 280 -8.48 -13.93 -24.12
C ASN A 280 -8.16 -13.75 -22.64
N GLN A 281 -9.19 -13.40 -21.85
CA GLN A 281 -9.15 -13.39 -20.40
C GLN A 281 -10.38 -14.12 -19.86
N GLU A 282 -10.15 -15.07 -18.98
CA GLU A 282 -11.17 -15.73 -18.17
C GLU A 282 -11.15 -15.18 -16.74
N PHE A 283 -12.26 -15.33 -16.02
CA PHE A 283 -12.40 -14.81 -14.68
C PHE A 283 -12.92 -15.88 -13.73
N GLN A 284 -12.42 -15.86 -12.50
CA GLN A 284 -13.01 -16.57 -11.39
C GLN A 284 -13.95 -15.64 -10.63
N VAL A 285 -15.13 -16.12 -10.27
CA VAL A 285 -16.07 -15.40 -9.42
C VAL A 285 -16.19 -16.10 -8.08
N TRP A 286 -15.80 -15.42 -7.02
CA TRP A 286 -15.85 -15.95 -5.66
C TRP A 286 -17.00 -15.33 -4.88
N GLY A 287 -17.78 -16.16 -4.20
CA GLY A 287 -18.71 -15.76 -3.15
C GLY A 287 -17.95 -15.53 -1.85
N LEU A 288 -18.14 -14.36 -1.26
CA LEU A 288 -17.53 -13.99 0.02
C LEU A 288 -18.61 -13.87 1.10
N ASP A 289 -18.26 -14.19 2.35
CA ASP A 289 -19.10 -13.91 3.51
C ASP A 289 -19.03 -12.41 3.90
N LYS A 290 -19.74 -12.04 4.96
CA LYS A 290 -19.77 -10.67 5.48
C LYS A 290 -18.39 -10.12 5.93
N THR A 291 -17.43 -10.98 6.19
CA THR A 291 -16.05 -10.61 6.60
C THR A 291 -15.08 -10.50 5.41
N GLY A 292 -15.55 -10.79 4.19
CA GLY A 292 -14.73 -10.85 2.98
C GLY A 292 -13.98 -12.17 2.80
N SER A 293 -14.26 -13.19 3.62
CA SER A 293 -13.65 -14.53 3.46
C SER A 293 -14.32 -15.29 2.32
N ARG A 294 -13.51 -16.00 1.51
CA ARG A 294 -14.01 -16.85 0.42
C ARG A 294 -14.83 -18.02 0.98
N VAL A 295 -16.05 -18.18 0.51
CA VAL A 295 -16.96 -19.28 0.84
C VAL A 295 -16.87 -20.36 -0.25
N SER A 296 -17.15 -19.99 -1.50
CA SER A 296 -17.07 -20.89 -2.65
C SER A 296 -16.83 -20.14 -3.95
N MET A 297 -16.26 -20.81 -4.93
CA MET A 297 -16.26 -20.33 -6.31
C MET A 297 -17.65 -20.54 -6.91
N ILE A 298 -18.14 -19.55 -7.67
CA ILE A 298 -19.46 -19.57 -8.32
C ILE A 298 -19.23 -19.80 -9.80
N THR A 299 -19.75 -20.92 -10.29
CA THR A 299 -19.61 -21.34 -11.71
C THR A 299 -20.89 -21.17 -12.50
N ASP A 300 -22.04 -21.15 -11.83
CA ASP A 300 -23.37 -21.13 -12.46
C ASP A 300 -24.21 -19.95 -12.02
N GLY A 301 -25.20 -19.59 -12.85
CA GLY A 301 -26.14 -18.51 -12.54
C GLY A 301 -25.54 -17.10 -12.62
N LEU A 302 -24.38 -16.96 -13.22
CA LEU A 302 -23.70 -15.69 -13.46
C LEU A 302 -24.30 -15.01 -14.70
N THR A 303 -24.42 -13.68 -14.63
CA THR A 303 -24.78 -12.85 -15.80
C THR A 303 -23.74 -11.75 -15.95
N TRP A 304 -23.11 -11.69 -17.12
CA TRP A 304 -22.04 -10.76 -17.43
C TRP A 304 -22.51 -9.68 -18.40
N GLN A 305 -22.00 -8.47 -18.21
CA GLN A 305 -22.24 -7.35 -19.14
C GLN A 305 -21.06 -6.37 -19.16
N LYS A 306 -20.88 -5.67 -20.29
CA LYS A 306 -20.03 -4.48 -20.34
C LYS A 306 -20.68 -3.39 -19.50
N PHE A 307 -19.86 -2.67 -18.73
CA PHE A 307 -20.34 -1.74 -17.72
C PHE A 307 -19.58 -0.42 -17.77
N ILE A 308 -20.28 0.68 -17.55
CA ILE A 308 -19.68 2.01 -17.35
C ILE A 308 -20.00 2.40 -15.89
N PRO A 309 -18.99 2.41 -15.00
CA PRO A 309 -19.21 2.82 -13.62
C PRO A 309 -19.78 4.25 -13.52
N PRO A 310 -20.73 4.53 -12.62
CA PRO A 310 -21.26 5.89 -12.43
C PRO A 310 -20.18 6.94 -12.11
N THR A 311 -19.08 6.51 -11.50
CA THR A 311 -17.92 7.35 -11.16
C THR A 311 -16.90 7.47 -12.30
N ALA A 312 -17.15 6.86 -13.46
CA ALA A 312 -16.26 6.95 -14.60
C ALA A 312 -16.20 8.39 -15.13
N LYS A 313 -15.01 8.86 -15.49
CA LYS A 313 -14.83 10.20 -16.07
C LYS A 313 -15.23 10.26 -17.54
N VAL A 314 -15.10 9.13 -18.26
CA VAL A 314 -15.44 9.02 -19.67
C VAL A 314 -16.17 7.71 -19.96
N LYS A 315 -17.02 7.70 -20.99
CA LYS A 315 -17.67 6.50 -21.50
C LYS A 315 -16.68 5.67 -22.31
N ALA A 316 -15.86 4.89 -21.61
CA ALA A 316 -14.91 3.99 -22.25
C ALA A 316 -15.48 2.57 -22.29
N LYS A 317 -15.25 1.87 -23.39
CA LYS A 317 -15.59 0.45 -23.59
C LYS A 317 -14.36 -0.27 -24.10
N VAL A 318 -14.07 -1.44 -23.52
CA VAL A 318 -13.00 -2.30 -24.03
C VAL A 318 -13.41 -2.85 -25.41
N ASP A 319 -12.49 -2.78 -26.37
CA ASP A 319 -12.64 -3.33 -27.73
C ASP A 319 -12.33 -4.83 -27.70
N ALA A 320 -13.25 -5.58 -27.16
CA ALA A 320 -13.22 -7.02 -27.04
C ALA A 320 -14.67 -7.55 -27.01
N THR A 321 -14.88 -8.77 -27.44
CA THR A 321 -16.15 -9.48 -27.27
C THR A 321 -16.25 -10.00 -25.84
N LEU A 322 -17.46 -10.08 -25.32
CA LEU A 322 -17.77 -10.66 -24.01
C LEU A 322 -18.76 -11.80 -24.20
N ASP A 323 -18.38 -13.00 -23.82
CA ASP A 323 -19.33 -14.08 -23.64
C ASP A 323 -20.15 -13.84 -22.36
N THR A 324 -21.43 -13.58 -22.53
CA THR A 324 -22.31 -13.22 -21.41
C THR A 324 -22.64 -14.38 -20.48
N LYS A 325 -22.33 -15.62 -20.85
CA LYS A 325 -22.52 -16.83 -20.03
C LYS A 325 -21.26 -17.19 -19.22
N THR A 326 -20.11 -17.25 -19.92
CA THR A 326 -18.85 -17.64 -19.30
C THR A 326 -18.09 -16.48 -18.68
N GLY A 327 -18.36 -15.25 -19.16
CA GLY A 327 -17.60 -14.06 -18.79
C GLY A 327 -16.29 -13.90 -19.56
N THR A 328 -15.94 -14.83 -20.45
CA THR A 328 -14.70 -14.77 -21.22
C THR A 328 -14.69 -13.51 -22.10
N VAL A 329 -13.59 -12.77 -22.02
CA VAL A 329 -13.31 -11.58 -22.85
C VAL A 329 -12.30 -11.95 -23.92
N SER A 330 -12.60 -11.65 -25.18
CA SER A 330 -11.74 -11.99 -26.32
C SER A 330 -11.48 -10.77 -27.18
N ALA A 331 -10.23 -10.34 -27.29
CA ALA A 331 -9.80 -9.29 -28.21
C ALA A 331 -9.53 -9.88 -29.60
N ALA A 332 -10.11 -9.29 -30.63
CA ALA A 332 -9.79 -9.67 -32.03
C ALA A 332 -8.34 -9.30 -32.34
N ASN A 333 -7.76 -9.93 -33.38
CA ASN A 333 -6.38 -9.64 -33.82
C ASN A 333 -6.17 -8.17 -34.24
N ASN A 334 -7.21 -7.48 -34.65
CA ASN A 334 -7.23 -6.07 -35.03
C ASN A 334 -7.88 -5.17 -33.98
N ALA A 335 -8.06 -5.66 -32.75
CA ALA A 335 -8.63 -4.87 -31.67
C ALA A 335 -7.79 -3.64 -31.37
N THR A 336 -8.46 -2.52 -31.17
CA THR A 336 -7.83 -1.23 -30.88
C THR A 336 -7.48 -1.06 -29.42
N ILE A 337 -6.51 -0.20 -29.13
CA ILE A 337 -6.17 0.17 -27.75
C ILE A 337 -7.38 0.79 -27.09
N SER A 338 -7.82 0.21 -25.99
CA SER A 338 -9.08 0.57 -25.37
C SER A 338 -9.09 0.20 -23.87
N ALA A 339 -10.02 0.78 -23.15
CA ALA A 339 -10.23 0.45 -21.74
C ALA A 339 -11.73 0.40 -21.44
N GLY A 340 -12.12 -0.39 -20.44
CA GLY A 340 -13.52 -0.49 -20.04
C GLY A 340 -13.67 -1.27 -18.73
N ALA A 341 -14.91 -1.50 -18.34
CA ALA A 341 -15.23 -2.33 -17.20
C ALA A 341 -16.30 -3.36 -17.56
N LEU A 342 -16.30 -4.45 -16.81
CA LEU A 342 -17.31 -5.50 -16.86
C LEU A 342 -17.98 -5.59 -15.49
N LYS A 343 -19.20 -6.05 -15.50
CA LYS A 343 -19.99 -6.32 -14.31
C LYS A 343 -20.53 -7.74 -14.38
N VAL A 344 -20.36 -8.50 -13.30
CA VAL A 344 -21.05 -9.76 -13.07
C VAL A 344 -22.13 -9.60 -12.02
N THR A 345 -23.23 -10.29 -12.19
CA THR A 345 -24.32 -10.36 -11.21
C THR A 345 -24.66 -11.81 -10.87
N TYR A 346 -24.99 -12.03 -9.60
CA TYR A 346 -25.44 -13.32 -9.06
C TYR A 346 -26.39 -13.09 -7.90
N LYS A 347 -27.62 -13.56 -7.97
CA LYS A 347 -28.66 -13.47 -6.90
C LYS A 347 -28.76 -12.06 -6.28
N GLY A 348 -28.81 -11.03 -7.13
CA GLY A 348 -28.94 -9.63 -6.70
C GLY A 348 -27.63 -8.96 -6.25
N MET A 349 -26.57 -9.71 -6.05
CA MET A 349 -25.22 -9.19 -5.78
C MET A 349 -24.49 -8.87 -7.08
N SER A 350 -23.52 -7.96 -7.04
CA SER A 350 -22.69 -7.67 -8.20
C SER A 350 -21.25 -7.36 -7.83
N ALA A 351 -20.34 -7.65 -8.76
CA ALA A 351 -18.94 -7.23 -8.71
C ALA A 351 -18.50 -6.70 -10.08
N THR A 352 -17.43 -5.91 -10.09
CA THR A 352 -16.91 -5.29 -11.32
C THR A 352 -15.41 -5.57 -11.44
N THR A 353 -14.96 -5.77 -12.67
CA THR A 353 -13.55 -5.77 -13.06
C THR A 353 -13.34 -4.72 -14.13
N ARG A 354 -12.14 -4.15 -14.22
CA ARG A 354 -11.78 -3.23 -15.28
C ARG A 354 -10.62 -3.80 -16.10
N GLY A 355 -10.55 -3.42 -17.38
CA GLY A 355 -9.49 -3.96 -18.21
C GLY A 355 -9.22 -3.14 -19.45
N ARG A 356 -8.23 -3.61 -20.18
CA ARG A 356 -7.74 -2.95 -21.41
C ARG A 356 -7.33 -3.96 -22.46
N VAL A 357 -7.47 -3.52 -23.70
CA VAL A 357 -6.64 -3.98 -24.80
C VAL A 357 -5.45 -3.03 -24.85
N HIS A 358 -4.24 -3.55 -24.70
CA HIS A 358 -3.01 -2.76 -24.77
C HIS A 358 -2.31 -2.96 -26.10
N ALA A 359 -1.46 -2.01 -26.48
CA ALA A 359 -0.56 -2.19 -27.59
C ALA A 359 0.43 -3.32 -27.29
N GLY A 360 0.78 -4.11 -28.28
CA GLY A 360 1.89 -5.05 -28.20
C GLY A 360 3.25 -4.35 -28.06
N SER A 361 4.31 -5.11 -28.14
CA SER A 361 5.68 -4.57 -28.21
C SER A 361 5.83 -3.67 -29.46
N GLY A 362 6.57 -2.56 -29.33
CA GLY A 362 6.78 -1.62 -30.42
C GLY A 362 5.68 -0.55 -30.58
N TYR A 363 4.91 -0.32 -29.51
CA TYR A 363 3.94 0.78 -29.49
C TYR A 363 4.62 2.14 -29.75
N SER A 364 4.05 2.90 -30.70
CA SER A 364 4.35 4.33 -30.85
C SER A 364 3.03 5.10 -31.01
N GLU A 365 2.99 6.33 -30.53
CA GLU A 365 1.80 7.19 -30.57
C GLU A 365 2.18 8.56 -31.16
N ASN A 366 1.51 8.95 -32.22
CA ASN A 366 1.65 10.27 -32.82
C ASN A 366 0.49 11.21 -32.47
N PHE A 367 -0.47 10.73 -31.67
CA PHE A 367 -1.65 11.41 -31.15
C PHE A 367 -2.70 11.82 -32.21
N GLU A 368 -2.43 11.73 -33.50
CA GLU A 368 -3.34 12.24 -34.56
C GLU A 368 -4.70 11.53 -34.56
N ALA A 369 -4.71 10.22 -34.23
CA ALA A 369 -5.94 9.44 -34.13
C ALA A 369 -6.65 9.58 -32.78
N VAL A 370 -6.02 10.17 -31.77
CA VAL A 370 -6.59 10.31 -30.42
C VAL A 370 -7.56 11.47 -30.36
N PRO A 371 -8.80 11.31 -29.88
CA PRO A 371 -9.75 12.41 -29.79
C PRO A 371 -9.29 13.45 -28.77
N LEU A 372 -9.40 14.73 -29.08
CA LEU A 372 -9.11 15.85 -28.16
C LEU A 372 -9.96 15.80 -26.91
N LYS A 373 -11.20 15.35 -27.03
CA LYS A 373 -12.16 15.23 -25.93
C LYS A 373 -12.91 13.92 -26.01
N MET A 374 -13.19 13.35 -24.84
CA MET A 374 -14.03 12.16 -24.70
C MET A 374 -15.34 12.52 -23.97
N GLU A 375 -16.39 11.72 -24.17
CA GLU A 375 -17.68 11.94 -23.54
C GLU A 375 -17.71 11.34 -22.13
N SER A 376 -18.12 12.13 -21.14
CA SER A 376 -18.38 11.68 -19.78
C SER A 376 -19.69 10.89 -19.69
N PRO A 377 -19.97 10.13 -18.61
CA PRO A 377 -21.27 9.49 -18.39
C PRO A 377 -22.44 10.49 -18.39
N ALA A 378 -22.20 11.75 -18.00
CA ALA A 378 -23.20 12.81 -18.01
C ALA A 378 -23.42 13.45 -19.40
N GLY A 379 -22.66 13.02 -20.43
CA GLY A 379 -22.76 13.56 -21.78
C GLY A 379 -21.86 14.77 -22.05
N GLU A 380 -21.04 15.18 -21.10
CA GLU A 380 -20.11 16.30 -21.27
C GLU A 380 -18.86 15.91 -22.06
N LYS A 381 -18.31 16.84 -22.83
CA LYS A 381 -17.04 16.65 -23.53
C LYS A 381 -15.88 17.10 -22.64
N VAL A 382 -15.08 16.15 -22.17
CA VAL A 382 -13.97 16.38 -21.24
C VAL A 382 -12.63 16.02 -21.87
N ASN A 383 -11.58 16.76 -21.48
CA ASN A 383 -10.21 16.41 -21.85
C ASN A 383 -9.80 15.10 -21.15
N PHE A 384 -9.16 14.21 -21.88
CA PHE A 384 -8.73 12.93 -21.36
C PHE A 384 -7.46 12.45 -22.08
N PRO A 385 -6.50 11.84 -21.39
CA PRO A 385 -5.29 11.32 -22.03
C PRO A 385 -5.60 10.08 -22.90
N PRO A 386 -4.67 9.68 -23.77
CA PRO A 386 -4.80 8.43 -24.52
C PRO A 386 -5.10 7.24 -23.60
N LEU A 387 -6.03 6.36 -23.99
CA LEU A 387 -6.44 5.20 -23.18
C LEU A 387 -5.30 4.20 -22.94
N ALA A 388 -4.28 4.20 -23.81
CA ALA A 388 -3.06 3.42 -23.63
C ALA A 388 -2.22 3.86 -22.42
N TRP A 389 -2.33 5.12 -22.02
CA TRP A 389 -1.50 5.70 -20.97
C TRP A 389 -2.08 5.44 -19.59
N LEU A 390 -1.42 4.57 -18.85
CA LEU A 390 -1.78 4.24 -17.47
C LEU A 390 -1.39 5.38 -16.52
N GLY A 391 -2.33 5.79 -15.65
CA GLY A 391 -2.06 6.80 -14.63
C GLY A 391 -1.95 8.24 -15.13
N ALA A 392 -2.05 8.49 -16.42
CA ALA A 392 -1.83 9.81 -17.02
C ALA A 392 -2.98 10.80 -16.81
N ARG A 393 -4.19 10.34 -16.56
CA ARG A 393 -5.45 11.13 -16.56
C ARG A 393 -5.54 12.30 -15.57
N ILE A 394 -4.55 12.54 -14.77
CA ILE A 394 -4.52 13.66 -13.81
C ILE A 394 -3.64 14.79 -14.32
N LYS A 395 -2.63 14.48 -15.12
CA LYS A 395 -1.57 15.40 -15.53
C LYS A 395 -1.49 15.66 -17.02
N TRP A 396 -2.07 14.78 -17.85
CA TRP A 396 -1.90 14.79 -19.30
C TRP A 396 -3.23 14.79 -20.02
N TYR A 397 -3.30 15.52 -21.13
CA TYR A 397 -4.40 15.53 -22.10
C TYR A 397 -3.86 16.00 -23.44
N ILE A 398 -4.61 15.69 -24.50
CA ILE A 398 -4.21 16.05 -25.86
C ILE A 398 -4.61 17.50 -26.14
N LEU A 399 -3.70 18.25 -26.71
CA LEU A 399 -3.93 19.60 -27.26
C LEU A 399 -3.75 19.57 -28.76
N GLU A 400 -4.42 20.48 -29.45
CA GLU A 400 -4.15 20.78 -30.83
C GLU A 400 -3.28 22.04 -30.90
N LYS A 401 -2.15 21.94 -31.59
CA LYS A 401 -1.22 23.02 -31.84
C LYS A 401 -0.72 22.95 -33.25
N ASP A 402 -0.85 24.06 -34.01
CA ASP A 402 -0.37 24.19 -35.40
C ASP A 402 -0.89 23.07 -36.32
N ALA A 403 -2.19 22.73 -36.19
CA ALA A 403 -2.89 21.66 -36.90
C ALA A 403 -2.37 20.24 -36.61
N SER A 404 -1.52 20.06 -35.59
CA SER A 404 -1.07 18.74 -35.09
C SER A 404 -1.50 18.53 -33.65
N LYS A 405 -1.71 17.27 -33.24
CA LYS A 405 -2.01 16.92 -31.86
C LYS A 405 -0.73 16.58 -31.06
N VAL A 406 -0.64 17.11 -29.86
CA VAL A 406 0.50 16.95 -28.95
C VAL A 406 0.07 16.62 -27.52
#